data_1c375453cad8a22c89c5511dc009228a
#
_entry.id   1c375453cad8a22c89c5511dc009228a
#
_cell.length_a   1.000
_cell.length_b   1.000
_cell.length_c   1.000
_cell.angle_alpha   90.00
_cell.angle_beta   90.00
_cell.angle_gamma   90.00
#
_symmetry.space_group_name_H-M   'P 1'
#
loop_
_entity.id
_entity.type
_entity.pdbx_description
1 polymer ?
#
loop_
_entity_poly.entity_id
_entity_poly.type
_entity_poly.pdbx_seq_one_letter_code
_entity_poly.pdbx_strand_id
1 'polypeptide(L)'
;MDISYELITLDPAAGTPVLATDELSPSAVAALRDLLDQGESPNTVRSYRSAMRYWAAWFSLRYGRRLELPLPVTVVLQFIVDHGQRQDDAGRLLHDLPEPVDAALVAAGHKAALGAPTLSTLTHRVSVLSKIHQLQGLENPCVDGRVRELTARLRRGYARRGAAQPHAKPALTREPLQALLDTCDDSLAGLRDRALLLFAFSSGGRRRSEVTAATLDNTRPAPRSPGQPSARDEPAFVHLMGVSKSNQSGRTRADSHKPVVGQAALALQAWLDAWRAHHTARGLPPPEGAIFRRIRKSNSGGTIAEPLTPQAVRAIVQARAALAGLDASGFSAHSLRSGFVTEAAAQNIPMPETMALTGHRSPASVIGYFRQGEVLGLRAARLMEENNAEPPEPKKQR
;
A
#
# COMPACT_ATOMS: atom_id res chain seq x y z
N MET A 1 -3.81 20.77 -11.32
CA MET A 1 -5.08 21.42 -10.96
C MET A 1 -5.21 21.39 -9.45
N ASP A 2 -5.16 22.51 -8.87
CA ASP A 2 -4.74 22.92 -7.55
C ASP A 2 -5.79 22.70 -6.45
N ILE A 3 -5.47 22.00 -5.39
CA ILE A 3 -6.40 21.75 -4.27
C ILE A 3 -6.29 22.83 -3.22
N SER A 4 -5.13 23.44 -3.15
CA SER A 4 -4.83 24.51 -2.20
C SER A 4 -5.46 25.84 -2.64
N TYR A 5 -5.70 26.03 -3.93
CA TYR A 5 -6.03 27.32 -4.51
C TYR A 5 -7.51 27.67 -4.51
N GLU A 6 -8.42 26.71 -4.47
CA GLU A 6 -9.85 27.04 -4.31
C GLU A 6 -10.23 27.44 -2.88
N LEU A 7 -9.32 27.27 -1.91
CA LEU A 7 -9.57 27.59 -0.49
C LEU A 7 -8.88 28.88 -0.02
N ILE A 8 -7.98 29.47 -0.84
CA ILE A 8 -7.21 30.67 -0.46
C ILE A 8 -7.22 31.64 -1.62
N THR A 9 -7.97 32.72 -1.49
CA THR A 9 -7.79 33.93 -2.30
C THR A 9 -6.65 34.71 -1.70
N LEU A 10 -5.45 34.62 -2.31
CA LEU A 10 -4.37 35.57 -2.06
C LEU A 10 -4.64 36.78 -2.94
N ASP A 11 -4.69 37.98 -2.32
CA ASP A 11 -4.83 39.26 -3.02
C ASP A 11 -3.51 39.61 -3.73
N PRO A 12 -3.47 39.80 -5.06
CA PRO A 12 -2.23 40.06 -5.79
C PRO A 12 -1.79 41.52 -5.87
N ALA A 13 -2.41 42.45 -5.14
CA ALA A 13 -2.19 43.86 -5.28
C ALA A 13 -1.37 44.52 -4.15
N ALA A 14 -0.14 44.07 -3.91
CA ALA A 14 0.83 44.83 -3.16
C ALA A 14 2.13 44.96 -3.96
N GLY A 15 2.56 46.15 -4.23
CA GLY A 15 3.80 46.46 -5.00
C GLY A 15 5.02 45.76 -4.38
N THR A 16 6.04 45.55 -5.22
CA THR A 16 7.27 44.80 -4.90
C THR A 16 7.92 45.33 -3.62
N PRO A 17 7.80 44.67 -2.48
CA PRO A 17 8.43 45.13 -1.25
C PRO A 17 9.91 44.76 -1.23
N VAL A 18 10.71 45.58 -0.59
CA VAL A 18 12.04 45.20 -0.15
C VAL A 18 11.85 44.03 0.80
N LEU A 19 12.38 42.86 0.43
CA LEU A 19 12.24 41.62 1.24
C LEU A 19 12.90 41.82 2.61
N ALA A 20 12.13 41.64 3.67
CA ALA A 20 12.70 41.41 4.99
C ALA A 20 13.48 40.08 4.97
N THR A 21 14.48 39.94 5.86
CA THR A 21 15.37 38.76 5.89
C THR A 21 14.61 37.43 6.21
N ASP A 22 13.39 37.50 6.65
CA ASP A 22 12.47 36.40 6.98
C ASP A 22 11.40 36.15 5.91
N GLU A 23 11.41 36.93 4.81
CA GLU A 23 10.48 36.81 3.70
C GLU A 23 11.12 36.09 2.49
N LEU A 24 10.33 35.26 1.84
CA LEU A 24 10.72 34.62 0.58
C LEU A 24 10.32 35.51 -0.61
N SER A 25 11.19 35.62 -1.63
CA SER A 25 10.81 36.25 -2.89
C SER A 25 9.65 35.51 -3.56
N PRO A 26 8.82 36.18 -4.39
CA PRO A 26 7.74 35.52 -5.14
C PRO A 26 8.24 34.34 -5.99
N SER A 27 9.44 34.44 -6.57
CA SER A 27 10.07 33.33 -7.29
C SER A 27 10.49 32.19 -6.39
N ALA A 28 10.98 32.46 -5.17
CA ALA A 28 11.32 31.45 -4.19
C ALA A 28 10.07 30.75 -3.63
N VAL A 29 8.96 31.49 -3.44
CA VAL A 29 7.66 30.89 -3.06
C VAL A 29 7.15 29.98 -4.16
N ALA A 30 7.22 30.37 -5.43
CA ALA A 30 6.85 29.53 -6.56
C ALA A 30 7.71 28.26 -6.64
N ALA A 31 9.05 28.42 -6.55
CA ALA A 31 9.99 27.28 -6.55
C ALA A 31 9.77 26.35 -5.36
N LEU A 32 9.53 26.89 -4.17
CA LEU A 32 9.19 26.08 -2.98
C LEU A 32 7.92 25.27 -3.21
N ARG A 33 6.90 25.86 -3.81
CA ARG A 33 5.65 25.20 -4.16
C ARG A 33 5.88 24.05 -5.14
N ASP A 34 6.61 24.30 -6.23
CA ASP A 34 6.95 23.29 -7.23
C ASP A 34 7.75 22.14 -6.61
N LEU A 35 8.68 22.41 -5.71
CA LEU A 35 9.45 21.39 -4.98
C LEU A 35 8.58 20.56 -4.04
N LEU A 36 7.61 21.20 -3.35
CA LEU A 36 6.66 20.48 -2.50
C LEU A 36 5.72 19.59 -3.33
N ASP A 37 5.24 20.08 -4.46
CA ASP A 37 4.36 19.33 -5.37
C ASP A 37 5.10 18.15 -6.02
N GLN A 38 6.36 18.32 -6.41
CA GLN A 38 7.21 17.26 -6.97
C GLN A 38 7.63 16.22 -5.92
N GLY A 39 7.75 16.62 -4.66
CA GLY A 39 8.15 15.74 -3.54
C GLY A 39 7.05 14.79 -3.07
N GLU A 40 5.78 15.05 -3.40
CA GLU A 40 4.66 14.26 -2.92
C GLU A 40 4.20 13.21 -3.93
N SER A 41 3.89 12.01 -3.44
CA SER A 41 3.37 10.97 -4.34
C SER A 41 1.96 11.32 -4.84
N PRO A 42 1.60 10.98 -6.10
CA PRO A 42 0.25 11.21 -6.63
C PRO A 42 -0.86 10.60 -5.77
N ASN A 43 -0.57 9.52 -5.04
CA ASN A 43 -1.51 8.91 -4.11
C ASN A 43 -1.67 9.73 -2.83
N THR A 44 -0.60 10.34 -2.32
CA THR A 44 -0.64 11.26 -1.16
C THR A 44 -1.49 12.47 -1.51
N VAL A 45 -1.23 13.10 -2.64
CA VAL A 45 -2.00 14.26 -3.13
C VAL A 45 -3.47 13.91 -3.28
N ARG A 46 -3.80 12.76 -3.89
CA ARG A 46 -5.19 12.30 -4.02
C ARG A 46 -5.85 12.07 -2.66
N SER A 47 -5.12 11.49 -1.71
CA SER A 47 -5.60 11.24 -0.35
C SER A 47 -5.88 12.55 0.40
N TYR A 48 -4.98 13.52 0.30
CA TYR A 48 -5.14 14.85 0.89
C TYR A 48 -6.33 15.58 0.28
N ARG A 49 -6.46 15.55 -1.05
CA ARG A 49 -7.61 16.10 -1.76
C ARG A 49 -8.93 15.51 -1.28
N SER A 50 -9.01 14.21 -1.16
CA SER A 50 -10.22 13.53 -0.68
C SER A 50 -10.57 13.93 0.75
N ALA A 51 -9.57 14.00 1.65
CA ALA A 51 -9.78 14.41 3.03
C ALA A 51 -10.23 15.86 3.13
N MET A 52 -9.62 16.80 2.40
CA MET A 52 -9.98 18.22 2.44
C MET A 52 -11.34 18.50 1.79
N ARG A 53 -11.70 17.80 0.72
CA ARG A 53 -13.07 17.86 0.16
C ARG A 53 -14.11 17.44 1.19
N TYR A 54 -13.82 16.39 1.95
CA TYR A 54 -14.70 15.98 3.03
C TYR A 54 -14.82 17.03 4.13
N TRP A 55 -13.69 17.63 4.57
CA TRP A 55 -13.68 18.72 5.55
C TRP A 55 -14.50 19.92 5.08
N ALA A 56 -14.31 20.34 3.83
CA ALA A 56 -15.04 21.46 3.25
C ALA A 56 -16.56 21.19 3.18
N ALA A 57 -16.95 20.00 2.72
CA ALA A 57 -18.35 19.60 2.62
C ALA A 57 -19.00 19.51 4.01
N TRP A 58 -18.37 18.83 4.99
CA TRP A 58 -18.88 18.74 6.35
C TRP A 58 -19.00 20.12 6.99
N PHE A 59 -17.97 20.97 6.85
CA PHE A 59 -17.97 22.31 7.44
C PHE A 59 -19.09 23.17 6.86
N SER A 60 -19.27 23.16 5.54
CA SER A 60 -20.34 23.90 4.87
C SER A 60 -21.72 23.43 5.30
N LEU A 61 -21.95 22.13 5.37
CA LEU A 61 -23.22 21.57 5.84
C LEU A 61 -23.50 21.82 7.32
N ARG A 62 -22.43 21.86 8.14
CA ARG A 62 -22.55 22.01 9.59
C ARG A 62 -22.70 23.45 10.04
N TYR A 63 -22.07 24.40 9.34
CA TYR A 63 -21.96 25.81 9.73
C TYR A 63 -22.59 26.78 8.72
N GLY A 64 -23.08 26.32 7.58
CA GLY A 64 -23.72 27.17 6.56
C GLY A 64 -22.77 28.15 5.85
N ARG A 65 -21.44 27.95 5.97
CA ARG A 65 -20.44 28.84 5.38
C ARG A 65 -19.26 28.05 4.81
N ARG A 66 -18.46 28.71 3.97
CA ARG A 66 -17.25 28.13 3.37
C ARG A 66 -16.18 27.87 4.44
N LEU A 67 -15.43 26.79 4.29
CA LEU A 67 -14.27 26.49 5.12
C LEU A 67 -13.12 27.43 4.75
N GLU A 68 -12.58 28.12 5.73
CA GLU A 68 -11.41 28.97 5.63
C GLU A 68 -10.36 28.55 6.67
N LEU A 69 -9.10 28.71 6.35
CA LEU A 69 -7.99 28.38 7.24
C LEU A 69 -7.37 29.69 7.80
N PRO A 70 -6.82 29.68 9.03
CA PRO A 70 -6.76 28.57 9.97
C PRO A 70 -8.12 28.25 10.60
N LEU A 71 -8.36 26.95 10.89
CA LEU A 71 -9.57 26.55 11.62
C LEU A 71 -9.39 26.72 13.13
N PRO A 72 -10.43 27.18 13.83
CA PRO A 72 -10.43 27.20 15.29
C PRO A 72 -10.36 25.78 15.88
N VAL A 73 -9.71 25.63 17.04
CA VAL A 73 -9.62 24.37 17.79
C VAL A 73 -11.00 23.77 18.05
N THR A 74 -12.00 24.59 18.36
CA THR A 74 -13.38 24.16 18.61
C THR A 74 -14.02 23.45 17.42
N VAL A 75 -13.70 23.85 16.20
CA VAL A 75 -14.17 23.19 14.97
C VAL A 75 -13.57 21.79 14.84
N VAL A 76 -12.29 21.64 15.17
CA VAL A 76 -11.63 20.32 15.14
C VAL A 76 -12.19 19.39 16.22
N LEU A 77 -12.45 19.92 17.41
CA LEU A 77 -13.12 19.16 18.48
C LEU A 77 -14.52 18.71 18.05
N GLN A 78 -15.32 19.63 17.46
CA GLN A 78 -16.65 19.28 16.93
C GLN A 78 -16.59 18.21 15.85
N PHE A 79 -15.62 18.32 14.93
CA PHE A 79 -15.42 17.29 13.90
C PHE A 79 -15.16 15.92 14.52
N ILE A 80 -14.31 15.84 15.54
CA ILE A 80 -13.99 14.57 16.22
C ILE A 80 -15.22 14.03 16.94
N VAL A 81 -16.03 14.89 17.59
CA VAL A 81 -17.25 14.49 18.28
C VAL A 81 -18.32 14.01 17.30
N ASP A 82 -18.55 14.75 16.21
CA ASP A 82 -19.51 14.35 15.17
C ASP A 82 -19.19 12.95 14.60
N HIS A 83 -17.91 12.64 14.39
CA HIS A 83 -17.47 11.43 13.67
C HIS A 83 -16.98 10.31 14.58
N GLY A 84 -16.71 10.59 15.84
CA GLY A 84 -16.19 9.61 16.79
C GLY A 84 -17.31 8.76 17.38
N GLN A 85 -17.22 7.43 17.23
CA GLN A 85 -18.15 6.54 17.91
C GLN A 85 -17.84 6.46 19.40
N ARG A 86 -18.86 6.56 20.21
CA ARG A 86 -18.85 6.23 21.64
C ARG A 86 -19.92 5.20 21.96
N GLN A 87 -19.82 4.61 23.12
CA GLN A 87 -20.80 3.67 23.64
C GLN A 87 -21.56 4.34 24.79
N ASP A 88 -22.88 4.20 24.80
CA ASP A 88 -23.70 4.61 25.93
C ASP A 88 -23.73 3.54 27.04
N ASP A 89 -24.42 3.84 28.16
CA ASP A 89 -24.53 2.93 29.31
C ASP A 89 -25.25 1.59 28.95
N ALA A 90 -26.06 1.60 27.89
CA ALA A 90 -26.75 0.42 27.36
C ALA A 90 -25.91 -0.36 26.34
N GLY A 91 -24.65 0.04 26.08
CA GLY A 91 -23.78 -0.62 25.13
C GLY A 91 -24.01 -0.25 23.67
N ARG A 92 -24.91 0.70 23.36
CA ARG A 92 -25.23 1.12 21.99
C ARG A 92 -24.16 2.06 21.46
N LEU A 93 -23.81 1.91 20.18
CA LEU A 93 -22.85 2.79 19.50
C LEU A 93 -23.56 4.07 19.03
N LEU A 94 -23.05 5.22 19.47
CA LEU A 94 -23.54 6.55 19.15
C LEU A 94 -22.45 7.38 18.47
N HIS A 95 -22.88 8.34 17.67
CA HIS A 95 -22.05 9.45 17.14
C HIS A 95 -22.94 10.68 17.00
N ASP A 96 -22.35 11.88 16.93
CA ASP A 96 -23.10 13.14 16.94
C ASP A 96 -23.20 13.82 15.56
N LEU A 97 -22.78 13.12 14.48
CA LEU A 97 -22.97 13.65 13.12
C LEU A 97 -24.48 13.72 12.83
N PRO A 98 -25.04 14.92 12.60
CA PRO A 98 -26.48 15.05 12.36
C PRO A 98 -26.91 14.25 11.13
N GLU A 99 -28.02 13.55 11.22
CA GLU A 99 -28.52 12.68 10.14
C GLU A 99 -28.67 13.39 8.78
N PRO A 100 -29.21 14.65 8.71
CA PRO A 100 -29.28 15.37 7.44
C PRO A 100 -27.90 15.68 6.84
N VAL A 101 -26.90 15.98 7.69
CA VAL A 101 -25.52 16.23 7.24
C VAL A 101 -24.90 14.93 6.73
N ASP A 102 -25.12 13.83 7.45
CA ASP A 102 -24.61 12.51 7.05
C ASP A 102 -25.20 12.06 5.70
N ALA A 103 -26.51 12.18 5.54
CA ALA A 103 -27.21 11.87 4.31
C ALA A 103 -26.74 12.73 3.12
N ALA A 104 -26.55 14.04 3.33
CA ALA A 104 -26.03 14.94 2.32
C ALA A 104 -24.60 14.59 1.89
N LEU A 105 -23.72 14.22 2.84
CA LEU A 105 -22.36 13.78 2.55
C LEU A 105 -22.32 12.48 1.71
N VAL A 106 -23.25 11.56 1.96
CA VAL A 106 -23.38 10.33 1.16
C VAL A 106 -23.93 10.65 -0.23
N ALA A 107 -25.00 11.45 -0.32
CA ALA A 107 -25.60 11.82 -1.61
C ALA A 107 -24.62 12.58 -2.51
N ALA A 108 -23.75 13.43 -1.95
CA ALA A 108 -22.71 14.16 -2.68
C ALA A 108 -21.46 13.31 -2.98
N GLY A 109 -21.42 12.01 -2.62
CA GLY A 109 -20.29 11.11 -2.88
C GLY A 109 -19.04 11.38 -2.03
N HIS A 110 -19.14 12.18 -0.97
CA HIS A 110 -18.03 12.41 -0.04
C HIS A 110 -17.84 11.26 0.96
N LYS A 111 -18.87 10.42 1.12
CA LYS A 111 -18.92 9.28 2.03
C LYS A 111 -19.64 8.10 1.35
N ALA A 112 -19.19 6.89 1.61
CA ALA A 112 -19.73 5.70 0.94
C ALA A 112 -21.03 5.16 1.57
N ALA A 113 -21.22 5.37 2.88
CA ALA A 113 -22.37 4.86 3.63
C ALA A 113 -22.67 5.76 4.84
N LEU A 114 -23.90 5.70 5.35
CA LEU A 114 -24.30 6.37 6.58
C LEU A 114 -23.55 5.84 7.80
N GLY A 115 -23.51 6.62 8.87
CA GLY A 115 -22.90 6.27 10.15
C GLY A 115 -21.46 6.78 10.32
N ALA A 116 -20.86 6.55 11.46
CA ALA A 116 -19.52 7.03 11.75
C ALA A 116 -18.45 6.35 10.88
N PRO A 117 -17.43 7.08 10.42
CA PRO A 117 -16.30 6.48 9.73
C PRO A 117 -15.46 5.61 10.69
N THR A 118 -14.61 4.75 10.13
CA THR A 118 -13.63 4.03 10.96
C THR A 118 -12.69 5.00 11.68
N LEU A 119 -12.15 4.57 12.82
CA LEU A 119 -11.16 5.35 13.58
C LEU A 119 -9.96 5.74 12.69
N SER A 120 -9.50 4.84 11.82
CA SER A 120 -8.41 5.12 10.88
C SER A 120 -8.76 6.24 9.91
N THR A 121 -9.97 6.26 9.37
CA THR A 121 -10.44 7.33 8.48
C THR A 121 -10.54 8.66 9.20
N LEU A 122 -11.10 8.67 10.42
CA LEU A 122 -11.21 9.87 11.24
C LEU A 122 -9.83 10.46 11.56
N THR A 123 -8.92 9.63 12.09
CA THR A 123 -7.56 10.08 12.43
C THR A 123 -6.76 10.52 11.21
N HIS A 124 -6.96 9.87 10.07
CA HIS A 124 -6.33 10.29 8.81
C HIS A 124 -6.81 11.69 8.39
N ARG A 125 -8.11 11.97 8.44
CA ARG A 125 -8.66 13.30 8.10
C ARG A 125 -8.12 14.40 9.00
N VAL A 126 -8.01 14.14 10.31
CA VAL A 126 -7.40 15.09 11.27
C VAL A 126 -5.90 15.29 10.97
N SER A 127 -5.19 14.22 10.65
CA SER A 127 -3.77 14.31 10.29
C SER A 127 -3.52 15.09 9.00
N VAL A 128 -4.41 14.94 8.00
CA VAL A 128 -4.33 15.73 6.76
C VAL A 128 -4.56 17.21 7.04
N LEU A 129 -5.58 17.55 7.84
CA LEU A 129 -5.83 18.94 8.24
C LEU A 129 -4.60 19.54 8.93
N SER A 130 -4.02 18.82 9.89
CA SER A 130 -2.78 19.20 10.57
C SER A 130 -1.64 19.48 9.58
N LYS A 131 -1.46 18.57 8.60
CA LYS A 131 -0.41 18.71 7.58
C LYS A 131 -0.62 19.95 6.69
N ILE A 132 -1.86 20.23 6.32
CA ILE A 132 -2.18 21.42 5.51
C ILE A 132 -1.87 22.71 6.26
N HIS A 133 -2.23 22.83 7.56
CA HIS A 133 -1.84 24.01 8.35
C HIS A 133 -0.32 24.16 8.42
N GLN A 134 0.41 23.07 8.65
CA GLN A 134 1.89 23.08 8.65
C GLN A 134 2.50 23.54 7.32
N LEU A 135 1.97 23.03 6.20
CA LEU A 135 2.47 23.39 4.87
C LEU A 135 2.22 24.85 4.52
N GLN A 136 1.18 25.45 5.10
CA GLN A 136 0.83 26.85 4.87
C GLN A 136 1.39 27.81 5.93
N GLY A 137 2.16 27.30 6.90
CA GLY A 137 2.70 28.12 8.00
C GLY A 137 1.63 28.70 8.93
N LEU A 138 0.43 28.10 8.95
CA LEU A 138 -0.68 28.58 9.76
C LEU A 138 -0.69 27.94 11.17
N GLU A 139 -1.29 28.64 12.11
CA GLU A 139 -1.53 28.09 13.45
C GLU A 139 -2.30 26.76 13.32
N ASN A 140 -1.74 25.69 13.89
CA ASN A 140 -2.24 24.34 13.72
C ASN A 140 -3.15 23.92 14.89
N PRO A 141 -4.47 23.90 14.73
CA PRO A 141 -5.40 23.56 15.79
C PRO A 141 -5.31 22.10 16.26
N CYS A 142 -4.76 21.22 15.41
CA CYS A 142 -4.64 19.79 15.72
C CYS A 142 -3.54 19.48 16.75
N VAL A 143 -2.66 20.43 17.07
CA VAL A 143 -1.62 20.27 18.09
C VAL A 143 -2.09 20.73 19.48
N ASP A 144 -3.27 21.32 19.60
CA ASP A 144 -3.87 21.70 20.87
C ASP A 144 -4.02 20.50 21.81
N GLY A 145 -3.75 20.69 23.09
CA GLY A 145 -3.80 19.64 24.10
C GLY A 145 -5.17 18.94 24.19
N ARG A 146 -6.26 19.69 24.01
CA ARG A 146 -7.64 19.18 24.05
C ARG A 146 -7.91 18.23 22.86
N VAL A 147 -7.43 18.57 21.68
CA VAL A 147 -7.58 17.73 20.47
C VAL A 147 -6.78 16.44 20.62
N ARG A 148 -5.55 16.54 21.13
CA ARG A 148 -4.69 15.36 21.39
C ARG A 148 -5.32 14.44 22.42
N GLU A 149 -5.79 15.00 23.54
CA GLU A 149 -6.41 14.21 24.62
C GLU A 149 -7.71 13.56 24.16
N LEU A 150 -8.59 14.29 23.46
CA LEU A 150 -9.83 13.74 22.92
C LEU A 150 -9.54 12.59 21.94
N THR A 151 -8.58 12.79 21.04
CA THR A 151 -8.17 11.74 20.09
C THR A 151 -7.59 10.50 20.80
N ALA A 152 -6.79 10.71 21.85
CA ALA A 152 -6.22 9.62 22.64
C ALA A 152 -7.31 8.84 23.39
N ARG A 153 -8.27 9.53 24.00
CA ARG A 153 -9.43 8.90 24.69
C ARG A 153 -10.29 8.13 23.71
N LEU A 154 -10.57 8.70 22.54
CA LEU A 154 -11.31 8.03 21.49
C LEU A 154 -10.61 6.71 21.06
N ARG A 155 -9.31 6.74 20.82
CA ARG A 155 -8.51 5.53 20.50
C ARG A 155 -8.61 4.47 21.60
N ARG A 156 -8.49 4.86 22.88
CA ARG A 156 -8.66 3.94 24.01
C ARG A 156 -10.07 3.33 24.05
N GLY A 157 -11.11 4.13 23.80
CA GLY A 157 -12.50 3.66 23.72
C GLY A 157 -12.71 2.61 22.61
N TYR A 158 -12.17 2.87 21.42
CA TYR A 158 -12.21 1.88 20.32
C TYR A 158 -11.41 0.61 20.65
N ALA A 159 -10.24 0.74 21.29
CA ALA A 159 -9.42 -0.41 21.67
C ALA A 159 -10.13 -1.32 22.68
N ARG A 160 -10.79 -0.74 23.70
CA ARG A 160 -11.56 -1.50 24.71
C ARG A 160 -12.71 -2.30 24.11
N ARG A 161 -13.32 -1.82 23.01
CA ARG A 161 -14.40 -2.51 22.29
C ARG A 161 -13.91 -3.51 21.25
N GLY A 162 -12.61 -3.70 21.09
CA GLY A 162 -12.04 -4.51 20.01
C GLY A 162 -12.19 -3.87 18.61
N ALA A 163 -12.77 -2.67 18.52
CA ALA A 163 -13.07 -1.97 17.26
C ALA A 163 -11.87 -1.18 16.70
N ALA A 164 -10.74 -1.15 17.42
CA ALA A 164 -9.51 -0.47 16.96
C ALA A 164 -8.73 -1.28 15.92
N GLN A 165 -8.99 -2.58 15.84
CA GLN A 165 -8.28 -3.45 14.91
C GLN A 165 -8.96 -3.40 13.53
N PRO A 166 -8.23 -3.02 12.46
CA PRO A 166 -8.75 -3.20 11.12
C PRO A 166 -8.98 -4.70 10.87
N HIS A 167 -10.07 -5.05 10.22
CA HIS A 167 -10.24 -6.41 9.71
C HIS A 167 -9.09 -6.71 8.74
N ALA A 168 -8.08 -7.44 9.24
CA ALA A 168 -6.96 -7.87 8.42
C ALA A 168 -7.51 -8.82 7.34
N LYS A 169 -7.20 -8.54 6.09
CA LYS A 169 -7.52 -9.46 5.00
C LYS A 169 -6.72 -10.74 5.17
N PRO A 170 -7.30 -11.91 4.84
CA PRO A 170 -6.58 -13.17 4.90
C PRO A 170 -5.23 -13.08 4.15
N ALA A 171 -4.23 -13.70 4.74
CA ALA A 171 -2.93 -13.85 4.13
C ALA A 171 -3.03 -14.86 2.96
N LEU A 172 -2.48 -14.52 1.82
CA LEU A 172 -2.39 -15.43 0.68
C LEU A 172 -1.10 -16.26 0.83
N THR A 173 -1.12 -17.23 1.74
CA THR A 173 -0.03 -18.17 1.98
C THR A 173 0.16 -19.15 0.82
N ARG A 174 1.08 -20.10 0.94
CA ARG A 174 1.42 -21.04 -0.13
C ARG A 174 0.21 -21.80 -0.68
N GLU A 175 -0.63 -22.34 0.19
CA GLU A 175 -1.78 -23.18 -0.21
C GLU A 175 -2.83 -22.40 -1.01
N PRO A 176 -3.43 -21.29 -0.52
CA PRO A 176 -4.35 -20.50 -1.32
C PRO A 176 -3.68 -19.87 -2.55
N LEU A 177 -2.37 -19.53 -2.51
CA LEU A 177 -1.67 -19.07 -3.70
C LEU A 177 -1.61 -20.16 -4.76
N GLN A 178 -1.31 -21.42 -4.39
CA GLN A 178 -1.31 -22.54 -5.31
C GLN A 178 -2.67 -22.73 -5.98
N ALA A 179 -3.76 -22.65 -5.20
CA ALA A 179 -5.11 -22.72 -5.74
C ALA A 179 -5.38 -21.63 -6.80
N LEU A 180 -4.86 -20.39 -6.61
CA LEU A 180 -4.95 -19.33 -7.63
C LEU A 180 -4.13 -19.70 -8.88
N LEU A 181 -2.92 -20.24 -8.70
CA LEU A 181 -2.02 -20.63 -9.79
C LEU A 181 -2.62 -21.74 -10.66
N ASP A 182 -3.33 -22.70 -10.04
CA ASP A 182 -3.98 -23.81 -10.72
C ASP A 182 -5.13 -23.35 -11.65
N THR A 183 -5.67 -22.15 -11.41
CA THR A 183 -6.65 -21.53 -12.33
C THR A 183 -6.02 -20.88 -13.56
N CYS A 184 -4.67 -20.75 -13.61
CA CYS A 184 -3.97 -20.11 -14.71
C CYS A 184 -3.71 -21.13 -15.82
N ASP A 185 -4.37 -20.97 -16.95
CA ASP A 185 -4.19 -21.73 -18.19
C ASP A 185 -2.97 -21.24 -19.02
N ASP A 186 -2.76 -21.84 -20.18
CA ASP A 186 -1.67 -21.46 -21.09
C ASP A 186 -2.05 -20.32 -22.07
N SER A 187 -3.20 -19.67 -21.85
CA SER A 187 -3.54 -18.45 -22.58
C SER A 187 -2.59 -17.29 -22.19
N LEU A 188 -2.53 -16.26 -23.05
CA LEU A 188 -1.75 -15.05 -22.71
C LEU A 188 -2.15 -14.45 -21.35
N ALA A 189 -3.43 -14.52 -21.00
CA ALA A 189 -3.93 -14.03 -19.70
C ALA A 189 -3.47 -14.94 -18.55
N GLY A 190 -3.55 -16.28 -18.73
CA GLY A 190 -3.12 -17.25 -17.72
C GLY A 190 -1.61 -17.19 -17.48
N LEU A 191 -0.81 -17.17 -18.55
CA LEU A 191 0.66 -17.04 -18.45
C LEU A 191 1.07 -15.74 -17.74
N ARG A 192 0.44 -14.59 -18.12
CA ARG A 192 0.66 -13.30 -17.46
C ARG A 192 0.29 -13.33 -15.99
N ASP A 193 -0.86 -13.91 -15.63
CA ASP A 193 -1.37 -13.94 -14.26
C ASP A 193 -0.50 -14.84 -13.38
N ARG A 194 -0.11 -16.02 -13.88
CA ARG A 194 0.83 -16.93 -13.19
C ARG A 194 2.16 -16.25 -12.90
N ALA A 195 2.74 -15.60 -13.91
CA ALA A 195 3.98 -14.85 -13.74
C ALA A 195 3.84 -13.69 -12.75
N LEU A 196 2.74 -12.94 -12.80
CA LEU A 196 2.46 -11.82 -11.91
C LEU A 196 2.32 -12.28 -10.44
N LEU A 197 1.55 -13.33 -10.19
CA LEU A 197 1.31 -13.86 -8.85
C LEU A 197 2.60 -14.37 -8.22
N LEU A 198 3.36 -15.19 -8.95
CA LEU A 198 4.64 -15.73 -8.49
C LEU A 198 5.70 -14.66 -8.33
N PHE A 199 5.84 -13.71 -9.28
CA PHE A 199 6.72 -12.56 -9.15
C PHE A 199 6.40 -11.74 -7.91
N ALA A 200 5.10 -11.39 -7.72
CA ALA A 200 4.67 -10.57 -6.59
C ALA A 200 4.93 -11.26 -5.25
N PHE A 201 4.72 -12.57 -5.15
CA PHE A 201 4.93 -13.35 -3.92
C PHE A 201 6.43 -13.58 -3.67
N SER A 202 7.13 -14.25 -4.59
CA SER A 202 8.48 -14.77 -4.36
C SER A 202 9.55 -13.70 -4.27
N SER A 203 9.35 -12.51 -4.86
CA SER A 203 10.27 -11.39 -4.69
C SER A 203 10.10 -10.64 -3.35
N GLY A 204 9.34 -11.18 -2.39
CA GLY A 204 9.13 -10.64 -1.05
C GLY A 204 7.79 -9.95 -0.85
N GLY A 205 6.73 -10.41 -1.51
CA GLY A 205 5.38 -9.85 -1.35
C GLY A 205 5.27 -8.41 -1.85
N ARG A 206 5.45 -8.21 -3.18
CA ARG A 206 5.45 -6.87 -3.78
C ARG A 206 4.12 -6.15 -3.64
N ARG A 207 4.19 -4.83 -3.39
CA ARG A 207 3.00 -3.97 -3.46
C ARG A 207 2.51 -3.88 -4.90
N ARG A 208 1.22 -3.72 -5.12
CA ARG A 208 0.62 -3.60 -6.47
C ARG A 208 1.28 -2.54 -7.35
N SER A 209 1.72 -1.42 -6.78
CA SER A 209 2.47 -0.39 -7.50
C SER A 209 3.90 -0.82 -7.84
N GLU A 210 4.53 -1.63 -7.02
CA GLU A 210 5.85 -2.20 -7.28
C GLU A 210 5.78 -3.25 -8.38
N VAL A 211 4.72 -4.08 -8.40
CA VAL A 211 4.47 -5.06 -9.49
C VAL A 211 4.29 -4.35 -10.83
N THR A 212 3.48 -3.29 -10.87
CA THR A 212 3.23 -2.56 -12.13
C THR A 212 4.41 -1.69 -12.58
N ALA A 213 5.35 -1.39 -11.69
CA ALA A 213 6.60 -0.69 -11.99
C ALA A 213 7.72 -1.63 -12.50
N ALA A 214 7.48 -2.95 -12.55
CA ALA A 214 8.43 -3.89 -13.13
C ALA A 214 8.50 -3.71 -14.66
N THR A 215 9.71 -3.46 -15.16
CA THR A 215 10.02 -3.25 -16.58
C THR A 215 11.12 -4.21 -17.03
N LEU A 216 11.28 -4.38 -18.33
CA LEU A 216 12.40 -5.14 -18.90
C LEU A 216 13.76 -4.53 -18.54
N ASP A 217 13.82 -3.21 -18.30
CA ASP A 217 15.06 -2.52 -17.92
C ASP A 217 15.47 -2.76 -16.47
N ASN A 218 14.48 -2.86 -15.55
CA ASN A 218 14.75 -3.04 -14.12
C ASN A 218 14.57 -4.49 -13.64
N THR A 219 14.23 -5.42 -14.55
CA THR A 219 14.12 -6.85 -14.26
C THR A 219 14.91 -7.62 -15.31
N ARG A 220 16.17 -7.91 -14.99
CA ARG A 220 17.13 -8.46 -15.95
C ARG A 220 17.49 -9.90 -15.58
N PRO A 221 17.88 -10.73 -16.57
CA PRO A 221 18.49 -12.01 -16.27
C PRO A 221 19.65 -11.86 -15.29
N ALA A 222 19.72 -12.74 -14.31
CA ALA A 222 20.80 -12.74 -13.34
C ALA A 222 22.12 -13.08 -14.03
N PRO A 223 23.25 -12.41 -13.69
CA PRO A 223 24.55 -12.76 -14.21
C PRO A 223 24.91 -14.20 -13.78
N ARG A 224 25.35 -15.00 -14.70
CA ARG A 224 25.90 -16.35 -14.42
C ARG A 224 27.27 -16.18 -13.77
N SER A 225 27.45 -16.67 -12.55
CA SER A 225 28.77 -16.71 -11.92
C SER A 225 29.59 -17.85 -12.55
N PRO A 226 30.79 -17.57 -13.09
CA PRO A 226 31.69 -18.61 -13.57
C PRO A 226 32.05 -19.55 -12.41
N GLY A 227 31.84 -20.85 -12.57
CA GLY A 227 32.31 -21.85 -11.60
C GLY A 227 31.30 -22.31 -10.54
N GLN A 228 30.10 -21.76 -10.47
CA GLN A 228 29.02 -22.44 -9.76
C GLN A 228 28.49 -23.58 -10.65
N PRO A 229 28.47 -24.83 -10.15
CA PRO A 229 27.77 -25.88 -10.87
C PRO A 229 26.33 -25.45 -10.99
N SER A 230 25.90 -25.15 -12.21
CA SER A 230 24.49 -24.91 -12.49
C SER A 230 23.74 -26.20 -12.18
N ALA A 231 23.25 -26.32 -10.97
CA ALA A 231 22.16 -27.23 -10.69
C ALA A 231 20.96 -26.70 -11.47
N ARG A 232 20.86 -27.06 -12.74
CA ARG A 232 19.82 -26.77 -13.72
C ARG A 232 20.05 -25.48 -14.52
N ASP A 233 19.85 -25.57 -15.83
CA ASP A 233 19.68 -24.44 -16.78
C ASP A 233 18.38 -23.62 -16.51
N GLU A 234 18.04 -23.40 -15.23
CA GLU A 234 16.84 -22.68 -14.84
C GLU A 234 17.05 -21.18 -14.98
N PRO A 235 16.08 -20.46 -15.54
CA PRO A 235 16.16 -19.00 -15.62
C PRO A 235 16.21 -18.39 -14.21
N ALA A 236 16.94 -17.30 -14.08
CA ALA A 236 16.97 -16.47 -12.88
C ALA A 236 16.97 -15.00 -13.29
N PHE A 237 16.28 -14.16 -12.54
CA PHE A 237 16.21 -12.72 -12.79
C PHE A 237 16.52 -11.95 -11.50
N VAL A 238 17.02 -10.75 -11.68
CA VAL A 238 17.15 -9.76 -10.61
C VAL A 238 16.25 -8.57 -10.94
N HIS A 239 15.30 -8.28 -10.04
CA HIS A 239 14.47 -7.10 -10.12
C HIS A 239 15.05 -5.98 -9.25
N LEU A 240 15.41 -4.85 -9.88
CA LEU A 240 15.91 -3.66 -9.19
C LEU A 240 14.73 -2.77 -8.78
N MET A 241 14.54 -2.65 -7.49
CA MET A 241 13.52 -1.75 -6.92
C MET A 241 13.93 -0.28 -7.10
N GLY A 242 13.13 0.47 -7.82
CA GLY A 242 13.25 1.92 -7.93
C GLY A 242 12.62 2.67 -6.74
N VAL A 243 12.11 3.87 -7.04
CA VAL A 243 11.34 4.67 -6.07
C VAL A 243 10.10 3.90 -5.60
N SER A 244 9.95 3.76 -4.29
CA SER A 244 8.83 3.04 -3.68
C SER A 244 8.42 3.71 -2.36
N LYS A 245 7.29 3.29 -1.78
CA LYS A 245 6.84 3.82 -0.47
C LYS A 245 7.91 3.69 0.63
N SER A 246 8.78 2.70 0.56
CA SER A 246 9.88 2.48 1.51
C SER A 246 11.22 3.05 1.05
N ASN A 247 11.34 3.46 -0.22
CA ASN A 247 12.52 4.09 -0.82
C ASN A 247 12.11 5.32 -1.63
N GLN A 248 11.73 6.41 -0.94
CA GLN A 248 11.31 7.65 -1.60
C GLN A 248 12.49 8.43 -2.19
N SER A 249 13.70 8.23 -1.68
CA SER A 249 14.91 8.87 -2.20
C SER A 249 15.47 8.22 -3.47
N GLY A 250 14.92 7.10 -3.92
CA GLY A 250 15.41 6.37 -5.11
C GLY A 250 16.82 5.79 -4.98
N ARG A 251 17.47 5.87 -3.81
CA ARG A 251 18.84 5.37 -3.63
C ARG A 251 18.88 3.85 -3.81
N THR A 252 19.77 3.39 -4.68
CA THR A 252 20.06 1.97 -4.83
C THR A 252 20.84 1.50 -3.61
N ARG A 253 20.32 0.45 -2.95
CA ARG A 253 20.93 -0.23 -1.81
C ARG A 253 21.11 -1.70 -2.15
N ALA A 254 21.90 -2.43 -1.40
CA ALA A 254 22.04 -3.88 -1.58
C ALA A 254 20.68 -4.61 -1.51
N ASP A 255 19.80 -4.17 -0.60
CA ASP A 255 18.44 -4.68 -0.45
C ASP A 255 17.44 -4.19 -1.55
N SER A 256 17.88 -3.35 -2.49
CA SER A 256 17.05 -2.96 -3.65
C SER A 256 16.99 -4.06 -4.73
N HIS A 257 17.93 -4.97 -4.73
CA HIS A 257 17.95 -6.10 -5.66
C HIS A 257 17.09 -7.25 -5.11
N LYS A 258 16.08 -7.64 -5.87
CA LYS A 258 15.16 -8.73 -5.49
C LYS A 258 15.36 -9.92 -6.43
N PRO A 259 15.79 -11.07 -5.91
CA PRO A 259 15.91 -12.27 -6.72
C PRO A 259 14.52 -12.76 -7.15
N VAL A 260 14.43 -13.22 -8.39
CA VAL A 260 13.29 -13.96 -8.94
C VAL A 260 13.86 -15.27 -9.46
N VAL A 261 13.63 -16.35 -8.74
CA VAL A 261 14.25 -17.67 -8.97
C VAL A 261 13.20 -18.79 -8.92
N GLY A 262 13.57 -19.98 -9.34
CA GLY A 262 12.71 -21.17 -9.32
C GLY A 262 11.42 -20.97 -10.11
N GLN A 263 10.29 -21.43 -9.57
CA GLN A 263 8.99 -21.35 -10.25
C GLN A 263 8.61 -19.93 -10.69
N ALA A 264 9.00 -18.91 -9.93
CA ALA A 264 8.73 -17.51 -10.30
C ALA A 264 9.52 -17.09 -11.55
N ALA A 265 10.76 -17.52 -11.67
CA ALA A 265 11.58 -17.24 -12.84
C ALA A 265 11.10 -18.02 -14.08
N LEU A 266 10.74 -19.29 -13.91
CA LEU A 266 10.15 -20.11 -14.98
C LEU A 266 8.85 -19.49 -15.52
N ALA A 267 7.95 -19.08 -14.65
CA ALA A 267 6.71 -18.44 -15.04
C ALA A 267 6.95 -17.07 -15.71
N LEU A 268 7.90 -16.29 -15.19
CA LEU A 268 8.26 -15.01 -15.80
C LEU A 268 8.85 -15.21 -17.20
N GLN A 269 9.74 -16.19 -17.36
CA GLN A 269 10.31 -16.52 -18.65
C GLN A 269 9.24 -16.96 -19.65
N ALA A 270 8.34 -17.87 -19.26
CA ALA A 270 7.24 -18.32 -20.10
C ALA A 270 6.34 -17.15 -20.57
N TRP A 271 6.02 -16.23 -19.68
CA TRP A 271 5.29 -15.02 -20.04
C TRP A 271 6.06 -14.13 -21.04
N LEU A 272 7.35 -13.90 -20.80
CA LEU A 272 8.20 -13.09 -21.68
C LEU A 272 8.33 -13.72 -23.07
N ASP A 273 8.45 -15.04 -23.14
CA ASP A 273 8.53 -15.77 -24.42
C ASP A 273 7.20 -15.71 -25.18
N ALA A 274 6.08 -15.91 -24.50
CA ALA A 274 4.76 -15.73 -25.08
C ALA A 274 4.54 -14.29 -25.60
N TRP A 275 5.03 -13.29 -24.86
CA TRP A 275 4.97 -11.90 -25.29
C TRP A 275 5.82 -11.64 -26.55
N ARG A 276 7.05 -12.15 -26.60
CA ARG A 276 7.92 -12.07 -27.79
C ARG A 276 7.28 -12.76 -28.99
N ALA A 277 6.78 -13.98 -28.80
CA ALA A 277 6.08 -14.73 -29.86
C ALA A 277 4.86 -13.99 -30.39
N HIS A 278 4.06 -13.38 -29.50
CA HIS A 278 2.89 -12.56 -29.87
C HIS A 278 3.28 -11.35 -30.74
N HIS A 279 4.38 -10.67 -30.41
CA HIS A 279 4.89 -9.54 -31.20
C HIS A 279 5.42 -10.00 -32.56
N THR A 280 6.22 -11.06 -32.59
CA THR A 280 6.78 -11.64 -33.84
C THR A 280 5.66 -12.06 -34.81
N ALA A 281 4.65 -12.77 -34.30
CA ALA A 281 3.53 -13.24 -35.12
C ALA A 281 2.68 -12.09 -35.72
N ARG A 282 2.80 -10.88 -35.19
CA ARG A 282 2.07 -9.68 -35.67
C ARG A 282 2.97 -8.65 -36.37
N GLY A 283 4.25 -8.94 -36.56
CA GLY A 283 5.20 -8.00 -37.13
C GLY A 283 5.41 -6.74 -36.29
N LEU A 284 5.18 -6.83 -34.96
CA LEU A 284 5.37 -5.72 -34.02
C LEU A 284 6.82 -5.61 -33.58
N PRO A 285 7.29 -4.42 -33.15
CA PRO A 285 8.62 -4.26 -32.56
C PRO A 285 8.83 -5.19 -31.37
N PRO A 286 10.10 -5.51 -31.01
CA PRO A 286 10.40 -6.27 -29.80
C PRO A 286 9.69 -5.68 -28.57
N PRO A 287 9.29 -6.54 -27.60
CA PRO A 287 8.71 -6.07 -26.35
C PRO A 287 9.60 -5.08 -25.61
N GLU A 288 9.00 -4.01 -25.09
CA GLU A 288 9.69 -2.99 -24.29
C GLU A 288 8.84 -2.48 -23.12
N GLY A 289 9.49 -1.86 -22.15
CA GLY A 289 8.83 -1.19 -21.02
C GLY A 289 8.24 -2.16 -19.99
N ALA A 290 7.03 -1.88 -19.52
CA ALA A 290 6.40 -2.62 -18.42
C ALA A 290 6.15 -4.09 -18.77
N ILE A 291 6.56 -4.99 -17.87
CA ILE A 291 6.44 -6.44 -18.03
C ILE A 291 4.98 -6.90 -17.99
N PHE A 292 4.21 -6.43 -17.01
CA PHE A 292 2.84 -6.88 -16.83
C PHE A 292 1.86 -5.97 -17.54
N ARG A 293 1.22 -6.50 -18.58
CA ARG A 293 0.36 -5.76 -19.51
C ARG A 293 -1.06 -6.30 -19.50
N ARG A 294 -1.99 -5.46 -19.92
CA ARG A 294 -3.39 -5.83 -20.11
C ARG A 294 -3.52 -6.77 -21.28
N ILE A 295 -4.36 -7.79 -21.14
CA ILE A 295 -4.79 -8.64 -22.24
C ILE A 295 -6.23 -8.26 -22.59
N ARG A 296 -6.44 -7.78 -23.81
CA ARG A 296 -7.77 -7.51 -24.36
C ARG A 296 -8.27 -8.77 -25.03
N LYS A 297 -9.53 -9.11 -24.79
CA LYS A 297 -10.17 -10.24 -25.48
C LYS A 297 -10.21 -9.95 -26.97
N SER A 298 -9.89 -10.95 -27.79
CA SER A 298 -10.05 -10.92 -29.24
C SER A 298 -10.41 -12.33 -29.71
N ASN A 299 -10.99 -12.46 -30.91
CA ASN A 299 -11.35 -13.74 -31.50
C ASN A 299 -10.13 -14.62 -31.80
N SER A 300 -8.91 -14.06 -31.77
CA SER A 300 -7.63 -14.74 -32.04
C SER A 300 -6.80 -14.96 -30.77
N GLY A 301 -7.40 -15.23 -29.60
CA GLY A 301 -6.69 -15.62 -28.39
C GLY A 301 -6.19 -14.47 -27.50
N GLY A 302 -6.59 -13.24 -27.77
CA GLY A 302 -6.24 -12.06 -26.99
C GLY A 302 -5.15 -11.20 -27.61
N THR A 303 -5.08 -9.93 -27.21
CA THR A 303 -4.09 -8.95 -27.65
C THR A 303 -3.42 -8.31 -26.45
N ILE A 304 -2.10 -8.25 -26.45
CA ILE A 304 -1.31 -7.59 -25.43
C ILE A 304 -1.41 -6.08 -25.67
N ALA A 305 -1.83 -5.34 -24.66
CA ALA A 305 -2.15 -3.92 -24.73
C ALA A 305 -1.31 -3.09 -23.75
N GLU A 306 -1.90 -2.03 -23.19
CA GLU A 306 -1.26 -1.09 -22.27
C GLU A 306 -0.74 -1.75 -20.97
N PRO A 307 0.21 -1.12 -20.27
CA PRO A 307 0.67 -1.56 -18.94
C PRO A 307 -0.50 -1.72 -17.95
N LEU A 308 -0.39 -2.68 -17.04
CA LEU A 308 -1.37 -2.83 -15.96
C LEU A 308 -1.33 -1.65 -15.00
N THR A 309 -2.50 -1.23 -14.55
CA THR A 309 -2.62 -0.31 -13.41
C THR A 309 -2.52 -1.08 -12.08
N PRO A 310 -2.14 -0.42 -10.97
CA PRO A 310 -2.17 -1.06 -9.66
C PRO A 310 -3.54 -1.62 -9.26
N GLN A 311 -4.63 -1.04 -9.76
CA GLN A 311 -5.98 -1.55 -9.55
C GLN A 311 -6.22 -2.86 -10.31
N ALA A 312 -5.68 -2.98 -11.51
CA ALA A 312 -5.78 -4.21 -12.31
C ALA A 312 -5.10 -5.39 -11.61
N VAL A 313 -3.98 -5.19 -10.93
CA VAL A 313 -3.32 -6.24 -10.11
C VAL A 313 -4.28 -6.77 -9.03
N ARG A 314 -5.00 -5.88 -8.34
CA ARG A 314 -6.02 -6.29 -7.36
C ARG A 314 -7.14 -7.09 -8.03
N ALA A 315 -7.64 -6.63 -9.17
CA ALA A 315 -8.71 -7.30 -9.89
C ALA A 315 -8.29 -8.70 -10.36
N ILE A 316 -7.04 -8.89 -10.80
CA ILE A 316 -6.48 -10.20 -11.17
C ILE A 316 -6.47 -11.14 -9.97
N VAL A 317 -5.94 -10.71 -8.82
CA VAL A 317 -5.92 -11.53 -7.60
C VAL A 317 -7.34 -11.96 -7.22
N GLN A 318 -8.30 -11.04 -7.25
CA GLN A 318 -9.70 -11.34 -6.94
C GLN A 318 -10.37 -12.26 -7.95
N ALA A 319 -10.11 -12.07 -9.24
CA ALA A 319 -10.66 -12.93 -10.29
C ALA A 319 -10.12 -14.36 -10.18
N ARG A 320 -8.81 -14.54 -9.92
CA ARG A 320 -8.21 -15.85 -9.71
C ARG A 320 -8.69 -16.51 -8.41
N ALA A 321 -8.90 -15.73 -7.33
CA ALA A 321 -9.48 -16.24 -6.10
C ALA A 321 -10.92 -16.76 -6.33
N ALA A 322 -11.75 -16.01 -7.07
CA ALA A 322 -13.09 -16.44 -7.43
C ALA A 322 -13.09 -17.74 -8.26
N LEU A 323 -12.19 -17.85 -9.25
CA LEU A 323 -12.02 -19.05 -10.07
C LEU A 323 -11.55 -20.26 -9.23
N ALA A 324 -10.77 -20.03 -8.19
CA ALA A 324 -10.33 -21.05 -7.24
C ALA A 324 -11.41 -21.41 -6.20
N GLY A 325 -12.61 -20.84 -6.26
CA GLY A 325 -13.66 -21.06 -5.29
C GLY A 325 -13.45 -20.40 -3.92
N LEU A 326 -12.50 -19.43 -3.83
CA LEU A 326 -12.21 -18.70 -2.60
C LEU A 326 -13.05 -17.40 -2.54
N ASP A 327 -13.26 -16.86 -1.32
CA ASP A 327 -13.89 -15.55 -1.15
C ASP A 327 -13.02 -14.45 -1.74
N ALA A 328 -13.35 -14.03 -2.97
CA ALA A 328 -12.61 -12.99 -3.68
C ALA A 328 -12.55 -11.64 -2.93
N SER A 329 -13.58 -11.33 -2.12
CA SER A 329 -13.63 -10.07 -1.36
C SER A 329 -12.58 -10.02 -0.24
N GLY A 330 -12.21 -11.18 0.28
CA GLY A 330 -11.19 -11.38 1.30
C GLY A 330 -9.78 -11.07 0.80
N PHE A 331 -9.48 -11.26 -0.49
CA PHE A 331 -8.12 -11.14 -1.00
C PHE A 331 -7.84 -9.81 -1.71
N SER A 332 -6.57 -9.45 -1.73
CA SER A 332 -6.05 -8.27 -2.42
C SER A 332 -4.56 -8.44 -2.70
N ALA A 333 -3.97 -7.52 -3.47
CA ALA A 333 -2.52 -7.52 -3.66
C ALA A 333 -1.73 -7.39 -2.33
N HIS A 334 -2.34 -6.85 -1.26
CA HIS A 334 -1.72 -6.83 0.07
C HIS A 334 -1.69 -8.22 0.71
N SER A 335 -2.66 -9.08 0.37
CA SER A 335 -2.70 -10.48 0.83
C SER A 335 -1.50 -11.32 0.36
N LEU A 336 -0.92 -11.00 -0.82
CA LEU A 336 0.34 -11.60 -1.29
C LEU A 336 1.51 -11.24 -0.36
N ARG A 337 1.57 -9.98 0.09
CA ARG A 337 2.63 -9.52 0.98
C ARG A 337 2.48 -10.08 2.39
N SER A 338 1.28 -10.06 2.96
CA SER A 338 1.01 -10.72 4.24
C SER A 338 1.26 -12.21 4.16
N GLY A 339 0.84 -12.85 3.05
CA GLY A 339 1.07 -14.27 2.79
C GLY A 339 2.55 -14.63 2.78
N PHE A 340 3.38 -13.88 2.05
CA PHE A 340 4.82 -14.11 2.03
C PHE A 340 5.44 -14.02 3.44
N VAL A 341 5.07 -13.01 4.22
CA VAL A 341 5.62 -12.84 5.59
C VAL A 341 5.13 -13.93 6.52
N THR A 342 3.85 -14.33 6.42
CA THR A 342 3.28 -15.43 7.21
C THR A 342 3.93 -16.77 6.85
N GLU A 343 4.13 -17.02 5.56
CA GLU A 343 4.79 -18.25 5.07
C GLU A 343 6.27 -18.29 5.50
N ALA A 344 6.99 -17.18 5.41
CA ALA A 344 8.36 -17.08 5.89
C ALA A 344 8.46 -17.38 7.40
N ALA A 345 7.49 -16.91 8.18
CA ALA A 345 7.41 -17.21 9.59
C ALA A 345 7.14 -18.70 9.85
N ALA A 346 6.19 -19.29 9.12
CA ALA A 346 5.85 -20.72 9.25
C ALA A 346 7.03 -21.64 8.88
N GLN A 347 7.86 -21.20 7.93
CA GLN A 347 9.08 -21.92 7.52
C GLN A 347 10.31 -21.56 8.36
N ASN A 348 10.17 -20.79 9.44
CA ASN A 348 11.25 -20.35 10.32
C ASN A 348 12.37 -19.57 9.58
N ILE A 349 12.04 -18.86 8.49
CA ILE A 349 12.99 -17.97 7.81
C ILE A 349 13.35 -16.82 8.75
N PRO A 350 14.65 -16.51 8.93
CA PRO A 350 15.07 -15.43 9.82
C PRO A 350 14.41 -14.10 9.47
N MET A 351 13.93 -13.37 10.49
CA MET A 351 13.26 -12.07 10.29
C MET A 351 14.12 -11.07 9.49
N PRO A 352 15.44 -10.94 9.70
CA PRO A 352 16.28 -10.05 8.90
C PRO A 352 16.24 -10.38 7.39
N GLU A 353 16.25 -11.65 7.03
CA GLU A 353 16.15 -12.12 5.65
C GLU A 353 14.78 -11.80 5.05
N THR A 354 13.71 -12.10 5.80
CA THR A 354 12.34 -11.73 5.43
C THR A 354 12.20 -10.22 5.23
N MET A 355 12.78 -9.41 6.12
CA MET A 355 12.78 -7.95 6.02
C MET A 355 13.59 -7.45 4.81
N ALA A 356 14.73 -8.05 4.51
CA ALA A 356 15.54 -7.70 3.34
C ALA A 356 14.77 -7.93 2.04
N LEU A 357 14.06 -9.05 1.90
CA LEU A 357 13.22 -9.32 0.73
C LEU A 357 12.00 -8.39 0.67
N THR A 358 11.27 -8.25 1.74
CA THR A 358 10.03 -7.46 1.77
C THR A 358 10.27 -5.95 1.74
N GLY A 359 11.45 -5.49 2.18
CA GLY A 359 11.77 -4.07 2.34
C GLY A 359 11.05 -3.42 3.54
N HIS A 360 10.73 -4.17 4.59
CA HIS A 360 10.24 -3.61 5.84
C HIS A 360 11.40 -2.96 6.61
N ARG A 361 11.19 -1.73 7.07
CA ARG A 361 12.18 -0.98 7.86
C ARG A 361 12.03 -1.18 9.36
N SER A 362 10.83 -1.54 9.81
CA SER A 362 10.52 -1.72 11.23
C SER A 362 10.17 -3.18 11.52
N PRO A 363 10.85 -3.83 12.45
CA PRO A 363 10.47 -5.16 12.95
C PRO A 363 9.03 -5.23 13.43
N ALA A 364 8.52 -4.17 14.06
CA ALA A 364 7.14 -4.09 14.54
C ALA A 364 6.11 -4.33 13.44
N SER A 365 6.42 -3.91 12.19
CA SER A 365 5.55 -4.14 11.03
C SER A 365 5.52 -5.60 10.57
N VAL A 366 6.52 -6.39 10.92
CA VAL A 366 6.67 -7.81 10.54
C VAL A 366 6.16 -8.71 11.65
N ILE A 367 6.44 -8.36 12.91
CA ILE A 367 6.05 -9.14 14.10
C ILE A 367 4.54 -9.40 14.14
N GLY A 368 3.71 -8.43 13.68
CA GLY A 368 2.26 -8.62 13.63
C GLY A 368 1.80 -9.82 12.79
N TYR A 369 2.57 -10.17 11.75
CA TYR A 369 2.29 -11.33 10.89
C TYR A 369 2.87 -12.63 11.49
N PHE A 370 4.00 -12.56 12.20
CA PHE A 370 4.60 -13.71 12.88
C PHE A 370 3.74 -14.25 14.02
N ARG A 371 2.90 -13.39 14.64
CA ARG A 371 2.05 -13.79 15.78
C ARG A 371 0.84 -14.64 15.40
N GLN A 372 0.44 -14.68 14.14
CA GLN A 372 -0.77 -15.42 13.72
C GLN A 372 -0.53 -16.91 13.50
N GLY A 373 0.72 -17.35 13.35
CA GLY A 373 1.04 -18.74 13.01
C GLY A 373 1.38 -19.65 14.19
N GLU A 374 2.08 -19.18 15.24
CA GLU A 374 2.62 -20.10 16.26
C GLU A 374 2.89 -19.45 17.63
N VAL A 375 1.86 -18.92 18.29
CA VAL A 375 2.03 -18.46 19.69
C VAL A 375 2.43 -19.62 20.60
N LEU A 376 1.95 -20.85 20.33
CA LEU A 376 2.26 -22.04 21.12
C LEU A 376 3.59 -22.71 20.75
N GLY A 377 4.16 -22.40 19.59
CA GLY A 377 5.44 -22.92 19.09
C GLY A 377 6.65 -22.04 19.40
N LEU A 378 6.46 -20.91 20.08
CA LEU A 378 7.57 -20.00 20.41
C LEU A 378 8.54 -20.70 21.39
N ARG A 379 9.78 -20.95 20.95
CA ARG A 379 10.85 -21.48 21.81
C ARG A 379 11.03 -20.66 23.10
N ALA A 380 10.82 -19.35 23.03
CA ALA A 380 10.86 -18.46 24.18
C ALA A 380 9.77 -18.79 25.25
N ALA A 381 8.65 -19.39 24.88
CA ALA A 381 7.62 -19.83 25.82
C ALA A 381 8.03 -21.13 26.57
N ARG A 382 9.07 -21.82 26.08
CA ARG A 382 9.59 -23.08 26.60
C ARG A 382 10.98 -22.97 27.20
N LEU A 383 11.39 -21.77 27.63
CA LEU A 383 12.73 -21.51 28.19
C LEU A 383 13.02 -22.32 29.48
N MET A 384 11.97 -22.83 30.16
CA MET A 384 12.11 -23.66 31.36
C MET A 384 12.06 -25.17 31.04
N GLU A 385 11.82 -25.56 29.77
CA GLU A 385 11.92 -26.93 29.31
C GLU A 385 13.39 -27.24 28.99
N GLU A 386 13.95 -28.33 29.55
CA GLU A 386 15.32 -28.76 29.22
C GLU A 386 15.43 -29.06 27.71
N ASN A 387 16.44 -28.49 27.07
CA ASN A 387 16.72 -28.69 25.63
C ASN A 387 17.24 -30.13 25.40
N ASN A 388 16.36 -31.10 25.34
CA ASN A 388 16.67 -32.44 24.82
C ASN A 388 16.70 -32.44 23.28
N ALA A 389 17.42 -31.50 22.69
CA ALA A 389 17.80 -31.56 21.29
C ALA A 389 19.13 -32.33 21.23
N GLU A 390 19.09 -33.62 20.90
CA GLU A 390 20.28 -34.36 20.50
C GLU A 390 21.06 -33.57 19.42
N PRO A 391 22.38 -33.40 19.59
CA PRO A 391 23.20 -32.80 18.58
C PRO A 391 23.15 -33.69 17.31
N PRO A 392 23.10 -33.10 16.10
CA PRO A 392 23.09 -33.88 14.87
C PRO A 392 24.35 -34.75 14.82
N GLU A 393 24.17 -36.06 14.62
CA GLU A 393 25.27 -37.01 14.45
C GLU A 393 26.25 -36.52 13.39
N PRO A 394 27.57 -36.61 13.65
CA PRO A 394 28.58 -36.23 12.68
C PRO A 394 28.50 -37.19 11.48
N LYS A 395 28.25 -36.64 10.29
CA LYS A 395 28.30 -37.40 9.04
C LYS A 395 29.65 -38.10 8.94
N LYS A 396 29.64 -39.43 9.06
CA LYS A 396 30.81 -40.27 8.75
C LYS A 396 31.20 -40.02 7.31
N GLN A 397 32.37 -39.41 7.12
CA GLN A 397 33.04 -39.39 5.84
C GLN A 397 33.41 -40.83 5.42
N ARG A 398 32.92 -41.25 4.29
CA ARG A 398 33.49 -42.34 3.48
C ARG A 398 33.94 -41.80 2.13
#